data_329c3a8d7e6833b3003d5e6977d382b4
#
_entry.id   329c3a8d7e6833b3003d5e6977d382b4
#
_cell.length_a   1.000
_cell.length_b   1.000
_cell.length_c   1.000
_cell.angle_alpha   90.00
_cell.angle_beta   90.00
_cell.angle_gamma   90.00
#
_symmetry.space_group_name_H-M   'P 1'
#
loop_
_entity.id
_entity.type
_entity.pdbx_description
1 polymer ?
#
loop_
_entity_poly.entity_id
_entity_poly.type
_entity_poly.pdbx_seq_one_letter_code
_entity_poly.pdbx_strand_id
1 'polypeptide(L)'
;GSRCLLELTECFSDILLPNGELNRKALAKQAFQNKKNLELMNSIMYPYIMGEILRQIHHHSRMGQKLILLDAPTLFESRADDFCELIISVTARAELRKARILQRDSITEEAAQARMDAQLPEQFFVEHSDFIIKNNKDCRNLEVVSEEVIAKIKEYYIRRYQVPS
;
A
#
# COMPACT_ATOMS: atom_id res chain seq x y z
N GLY A 1 4.87 -22.41 9.31
CA GLY A 1 4.02 -21.27 9.00
C GLY A 1 4.36 -20.07 9.87
N SER A 2 4.15 -18.87 9.38
CA SER A 2 4.34 -17.65 10.18
C SER A 2 3.25 -17.57 11.27
N ARG A 3 3.54 -16.91 12.41
CA ARG A 3 2.55 -16.64 13.46
C ARG A 3 1.30 -15.95 12.91
N CYS A 4 1.48 -14.98 12.01
CA CYS A 4 0.40 -14.31 11.32
C CYS A 4 -0.53 -15.30 10.59
N LEU A 5 0.03 -16.29 9.89
CA LEU A 5 -0.78 -17.30 9.19
C LEU A 5 -1.58 -18.16 10.15
N LEU A 6 -1.02 -18.53 11.30
CA LEU A 6 -1.74 -19.29 12.33
C LEU A 6 -2.93 -18.50 12.87
N GLU A 7 -2.73 -17.24 13.25
CA GLU A 7 -3.81 -16.38 13.75
C GLU A 7 -4.90 -16.15 12.68
N LEU A 8 -4.52 -16.01 11.41
CA LEU A 8 -5.49 -15.91 10.32
C LEU A 8 -6.32 -17.20 10.19
N THR A 9 -5.72 -18.39 10.34
CA THR A 9 -6.47 -19.68 10.25
C THR A 9 -7.41 -19.93 11.41
N GLU A 10 -7.18 -19.30 12.54
CA GLU A 10 -8.13 -19.34 13.68
C GLU A 10 -9.39 -18.51 13.41
N CYS A 11 -9.30 -17.48 12.57
CA CYS A 11 -10.39 -16.55 12.30
C CYS A 11 -11.07 -16.76 10.94
N PHE A 12 -10.38 -17.35 9.96
CA PHE A 12 -10.86 -17.56 8.60
C PHE A 12 -10.67 -19.02 8.21
N SER A 13 -11.76 -19.70 7.84
CA SER A 13 -11.73 -21.11 7.45
C SER A 13 -11.26 -21.29 6.01
N ASP A 14 -10.68 -22.45 5.72
CA ASP A 14 -10.32 -22.89 4.35
C ASP A 14 -9.43 -21.89 3.57
N ILE A 15 -8.57 -21.18 4.28
CA ILE A 15 -7.63 -20.20 3.69
C ILE A 15 -6.25 -20.78 3.39
N LEU A 16 -6.07 -22.10 3.49
CA LEU A 16 -4.81 -22.76 3.14
C LEU A 16 -4.94 -23.53 1.82
N LEU A 17 -3.83 -23.57 1.11
CA LEU A 17 -3.63 -24.49 -0.01
C LEU A 17 -3.22 -25.88 0.53
N PRO A 18 -3.29 -26.96 -0.29
CA PRO A 18 -2.88 -28.30 0.14
C PRO A 18 -1.44 -28.42 0.64
N ASN A 19 -0.56 -27.52 0.20
CA ASN A 19 0.84 -27.43 0.64
C ASN A 19 1.03 -26.63 1.94
N GLY A 20 -0.07 -26.15 2.58
CA GLY A 20 -0.04 -25.36 3.80
C GLY A 20 0.24 -23.87 3.62
N GLU A 21 0.38 -23.39 2.39
CA GLU A 21 0.54 -21.96 2.08
C GLU A 21 -0.79 -21.22 2.09
N LEU A 22 -0.74 -19.90 2.25
CA LEU A 22 -1.93 -19.06 2.24
C LEU A 22 -2.60 -19.03 0.86
N ASN A 23 -3.85 -19.43 0.81
CA ASN A 23 -4.74 -19.17 -0.32
C ASN A 23 -5.27 -17.73 -0.27
N ARG A 24 -4.50 -16.81 -0.87
CA ARG A 24 -4.82 -15.37 -0.88
C ARG A 24 -6.21 -15.07 -1.48
N LYS A 25 -6.66 -15.86 -2.45
CA LYS A 25 -7.99 -15.68 -3.06
C LYS A 25 -9.12 -16.06 -2.09
N ALA A 26 -8.96 -17.15 -1.35
CA ALA A 26 -9.92 -17.59 -0.35
C ALA A 26 -10.01 -16.58 0.80
N LEU A 27 -8.88 -16.12 1.33
CA LEU A 27 -8.85 -15.09 2.36
C LEU A 27 -9.48 -13.78 1.87
N ALA A 28 -9.12 -13.30 0.70
CA ALA A 28 -9.69 -12.07 0.12
C ALA A 28 -11.22 -12.18 -0.06
N LYS A 29 -11.72 -13.33 -0.53
CA LYS A 29 -13.16 -13.57 -0.67
C LYS A 29 -13.91 -13.42 0.65
N GLN A 30 -13.33 -13.90 1.77
CA GLN A 30 -13.94 -13.79 3.08
C GLN A 30 -13.78 -12.40 3.68
N ALA A 31 -12.60 -11.81 3.58
CA ALA A 31 -12.29 -10.50 4.14
C ALA A 31 -13.15 -9.38 3.51
N PHE A 32 -13.33 -9.40 2.19
CA PHE A 32 -14.11 -8.38 1.48
C PHE A 32 -15.63 -8.61 1.47
N GLN A 33 -16.15 -9.63 2.17
CA GLN A 33 -17.60 -9.84 2.31
C GLN A 33 -18.28 -8.73 3.11
N ASN A 34 -17.62 -8.22 4.13
CA ASN A 34 -18.16 -7.16 4.98
C ASN A 34 -17.00 -6.42 5.72
N LYS A 35 -17.31 -5.23 6.23
CA LYS A 35 -16.36 -4.37 6.92
C LYS A 35 -15.74 -5.05 8.15
N LYS A 36 -16.53 -5.80 8.92
CA LYS A 36 -16.05 -6.49 10.13
C LYS A 36 -14.96 -7.52 9.83
N ASN A 37 -15.14 -8.32 8.79
CA ASN A 37 -14.14 -9.30 8.36
C ASN A 37 -12.87 -8.62 7.86
N LEU A 38 -12.99 -7.52 7.13
CA LEU A 38 -11.85 -6.74 6.67
C LEU A 38 -11.07 -6.15 7.84
N GLU A 39 -11.76 -5.55 8.81
CA GLU A 39 -11.15 -5.02 10.02
C GLU A 39 -10.45 -6.11 10.85
N LEU A 40 -11.08 -7.29 10.98
CA LEU A 40 -10.48 -8.44 11.65
C LEU A 40 -9.20 -8.91 10.95
N MET A 41 -9.22 -9.08 9.63
CA MET A 41 -8.03 -9.45 8.86
C MET A 41 -6.92 -8.41 9.07
N ASN A 42 -7.26 -7.13 8.97
CA ASN A 42 -6.31 -6.03 9.11
C ASN A 42 -5.71 -5.97 10.54
N SER A 43 -6.53 -6.16 11.58
CA SER A 43 -6.06 -6.17 12.97
C SER A 43 -5.05 -7.29 13.26
N ILE A 44 -5.17 -8.42 12.56
CA ILE A 44 -4.20 -9.52 12.65
C ILE A 44 -2.95 -9.19 11.84
N MET A 45 -3.10 -8.69 10.61
CA MET A 45 -1.98 -8.53 9.67
C MET A 45 -1.10 -7.30 9.97
N TYR A 46 -1.69 -6.17 10.36
CA TYR A 46 -0.94 -4.92 10.51
C TYR A 46 0.20 -4.98 11.52
N PRO A 47 0.08 -5.60 12.71
CA PRO A 47 1.22 -5.72 13.62
C PRO A 47 2.42 -6.43 13.01
N TYR A 48 2.19 -7.48 12.21
CA TYR A 48 3.26 -8.22 11.52
C TYR A 48 3.88 -7.41 10.38
N ILE A 49 3.05 -6.72 9.61
CA ILE A 49 3.52 -5.81 8.54
C ILE A 49 4.38 -4.70 9.14
N MET A 50 3.90 -4.05 10.21
CA MET A 50 4.63 -2.98 10.88
C MET A 50 5.94 -3.47 11.49
N GLY A 51 5.93 -4.65 12.12
CA GLY A 51 7.13 -5.26 12.65
C GLY A 51 8.20 -5.49 11.58
N GLU A 52 7.79 -5.94 10.39
CA GLU A 52 8.70 -6.14 9.26
C GLU A 52 9.18 -4.82 8.66
N ILE A 53 8.30 -3.82 8.50
CA ILE A 53 8.68 -2.47 8.04
C ILE A 53 9.75 -1.88 8.96
N LEU A 54 9.52 -1.87 10.26
CA LEU A 54 10.47 -1.33 11.24
C LEU A 54 11.80 -2.09 11.23
N ARG A 55 11.76 -3.40 11.08
CA ARG A 55 12.96 -4.24 10.95
C ARG A 55 13.77 -3.86 9.71
N GLN A 56 13.12 -3.65 8.56
CA GLN A 56 13.76 -3.24 7.32
C GLN A 56 14.34 -1.81 7.42
N ILE A 57 13.58 -0.87 7.95
CA ILE A 57 14.05 0.50 8.17
C ILE A 57 15.31 0.48 9.05
N HIS A 58 15.27 -0.24 10.17
CA HIS A 58 16.42 -0.35 11.07
C HIS A 58 17.65 -1.00 10.39
N HIS A 59 17.42 -2.07 9.62
CA HIS A 59 18.49 -2.73 8.87
C HIS A 59 19.16 -1.78 7.88
N HIS A 60 18.38 -1.10 7.03
CA HIS A 60 18.91 -0.19 6.02
C HIS A 60 19.56 1.06 6.62
N SER A 61 19.01 1.58 7.71
CA SER A 61 19.62 2.67 8.47
C SER A 61 21.00 2.29 9.01
N ARG A 62 21.15 1.10 9.58
CA ARG A 62 22.45 0.60 10.06
C ARG A 62 23.47 0.37 8.95
N MET A 63 23.00 0.09 7.72
CA MET A 63 23.83 0.00 6.52
C MET A 63 24.22 1.39 5.96
N GLY A 64 23.82 2.48 6.63
CA GLY A 64 24.13 3.85 6.22
C GLY A 64 23.31 4.36 5.03
N GLN A 65 22.19 3.73 4.72
CA GLN A 65 21.28 4.21 3.67
C GLN A 65 20.65 5.53 4.09
N LYS A 66 20.77 6.54 3.23
CA LYS A 66 20.25 7.90 3.49
C LYS A 66 18.81 8.09 3.05
N LEU A 67 18.31 7.21 2.20
CA LEU A 67 16.94 7.24 1.68
C LEU A 67 16.36 5.82 1.70
N ILE A 68 15.17 5.69 2.24
CA ILE A 68 14.39 4.46 2.25
C ILE A 68 13.05 4.77 1.62
N LEU A 69 12.68 4.06 0.56
CA LEU A 69 11.37 4.14 -0.07
C LEU A 69 10.49 3.01 0.45
N LEU A 70 9.34 3.37 1.02
CA LEU A 70 8.32 2.44 1.46
C LEU A 70 7.17 2.41 0.45
N ASP A 71 7.04 1.31 -0.29
CA ASP A 71 5.88 1.04 -1.15
C ASP A 71 4.84 0.25 -0.34
N ALA A 72 3.81 0.94 0.15
CA ALA A 72 2.79 0.36 1.02
C ALA A 72 1.38 0.78 0.57
N PRO A 73 0.61 -0.14 -0.05
CA PRO A 73 -0.76 0.14 -0.50
C PRO A 73 -1.73 0.53 0.64
N THR A 74 -1.43 0.11 1.87
CA THR A 74 -2.22 0.40 3.09
C THR A 74 -1.43 1.25 4.07
N LEU A 75 -0.69 2.25 3.56
CA LEU A 75 0.21 3.10 4.35
C LEU A 75 -0.52 3.72 5.54
N PHE A 76 -1.61 4.40 5.28
CA PHE A 76 -2.39 5.12 6.31
C PHE A 76 -3.19 4.17 7.20
N GLU A 77 -3.80 3.14 6.63
CA GLU A 77 -4.60 2.16 7.38
C GLU A 77 -3.75 1.39 8.40
N SER A 78 -2.48 1.15 8.09
CA SER A 78 -1.53 0.48 8.97
C SER A 78 -0.77 1.43 9.89
N ARG A 79 -0.94 2.74 9.75
CA ARG A 79 -0.20 3.80 10.43
C ARG A 79 1.32 3.79 10.13
N ALA A 80 1.69 3.28 8.96
CA ALA A 80 3.07 3.31 8.51
C ALA A 80 3.51 4.71 8.04
N ASP A 81 2.56 5.60 7.78
CA ASP A 81 2.77 7.03 7.52
C ASP A 81 3.48 7.75 8.68
N ASP A 82 3.27 7.34 9.93
CA ASP A 82 3.96 7.89 11.10
C ASP A 82 5.51 7.79 11.00
N PHE A 83 6.04 6.92 10.15
CA PHE A 83 7.48 6.72 9.93
C PHE A 83 8.01 7.37 8.65
N CYS A 84 7.16 8.07 7.91
CA CYS A 84 7.52 8.71 6.65
C CYS A 84 7.80 10.20 6.85
N GLU A 85 8.91 10.69 6.32
CA GLU A 85 9.19 12.14 6.29
C GLU A 85 8.45 12.85 5.16
N LEU A 86 8.16 12.11 4.07
CA LEU A 86 7.40 12.58 2.92
C LEU A 86 6.50 11.46 2.41
N ILE A 87 5.31 11.82 2.00
CA ILE A 87 4.32 10.90 1.45
C ILE A 87 3.97 11.31 0.03
N ILE A 88 4.05 10.35 -0.88
CA ILE A 88 3.65 10.50 -2.28
C ILE A 88 2.46 9.59 -2.52
N SER A 89 1.30 10.15 -2.87
CA SER A 89 0.16 9.35 -3.30
C SER A 89 0.06 9.31 -4.82
N VAL A 90 -0.11 8.10 -5.35
CA VAL A 90 -0.36 7.88 -6.77
C VAL A 90 -1.86 7.65 -6.95
N THR A 91 -2.53 8.60 -7.60
CA THR A 91 -3.99 8.54 -7.84
C THR A 91 -4.31 8.32 -9.31
N ALA A 92 -5.50 7.80 -9.58
CA ALA A 92 -6.05 7.71 -10.94
C ALA A 92 -7.58 7.76 -10.87
N ARG A 93 -8.21 8.21 -11.97
CA ARG A 93 -9.67 8.23 -12.09
C ARG A 93 -10.27 6.85 -11.80
N ALA A 94 -11.41 6.83 -11.12
CA ALA A 94 -12.06 5.60 -10.66
C ALA A 94 -12.27 4.57 -11.77
N GLU A 95 -12.70 5.02 -12.96
CA GLU A 95 -12.94 4.14 -14.10
C GLU A 95 -11.65 3.45 -14.58
N LEU A 96 -10.51 4.19 -14.58
CA LEU A 96 -9.21 3.62 -14.94
C LEU A 96 -8.69 2.64 -13.89
N ARG A 97 -8.91 2.96 -12.61
CA ARG A 97 -8.56 2.06 -11.51
C ARG A 97 -9.33 0.76 -11.61
N LYS A 98 -10.66 0.84 -11.80
CA LYS A 98 -11.53 -0.33 -11.97
C LYS A 98 -11.09 -1.19 -13.16
N ALA A 99 -10.87 -0.58 -14.33
CA ALA A 99 -10.42 -1.28 -15.52
C ALA A 99 -9.07 -2.01 -15.30
N ARG A 100 -8.10 -1.34 -14.65
CA ARG A 100 -6.79 -1.94 -14.33
C ARG A 100 -6.92 -3.12 -13.35
N ILE A 101 -7.78 -3.02 -12.33
CA ILE A 101 -8.04 -4.10 -11.37
C ILE A 101 -8.64 -5.32 -12.10
N LEU A 102 -9.66 -5.11 -12.92
CA LEU A 102 -10.30 -6.18 -13.68
C LEU A 102 -9.31 -6.90 -14.60
N GLN A 103 -8.49 -6.15 -15.32
CA GLN A 103 -7.49 -6.71 -16.23
C GLN A 103 -6.38 -7.48 -15.49
N ARG A 104 -5.87 -6.92 -14.39
CA ARG A 104 -4.74 -7.51 -13.64
C ARG A 104 -5.14 -8.76 -12.87
N ASP A 105 -6.30 -8.73 -12.21
CA ASP A 105 -6.66 -9.72 -11.19
C ASP A 105 -7.67 -10.75 -11.71
N SER A 106 -8.22 -10.55 -12.92
CA SER A 106 -9.23 -11.44 -13.55
C SER A 106 -10.38 -11.78 -12.59
N ILE A 107 -10.92 -10.75 -11.92
CA ILE A 107 -12.03 -10.86 -10.98
C ILE A 107 -13.29 -10.23 -11.56
N THR A 108 -14.44 -10.45 -10.89
CA THR A 108 -15.72 -9.86 -11.30
C THR A 108 -15.77 -8.36 -11.03
N GLU A 109 -16.69 -7.64 -11.68
CA GLU A 109 -16.91 -6.21 -11.45
C GLU A 109 -17.29 -5.90 -10.01
N GLU A 110 -18.14 -6.73 -9.40
CA GLU A 110 -18.57 -6.60 -8.01
C GLU A 110 -17.38 -6.74 -7.06
N ALA A 111 -16.48 -7.69 -7.32
CA ALA A 111 -15.27 -7.89 -6.52
C ALA A 111 -14.29 -6.73 -6.69
N ALA A 112 -14.16 -6.18 -7.90
CA ALA A 112 -13.35 -4.98 -8.14
C ALA A 112 -13.92 -3.77 -7.43
N GLN A 113 -15.24 -3.57 -7.47
CA GLN A 113 -15.92 -2.48 -6.77
C GLN A 113 -15.75 -2.61 -5.25
N ALA A 114 -15.98 -3.78 -4.68
CA ALA A 114 -15.77 -4.02 -3.25
C ALA A 114 -14.34 -3.68 -2.77
N ARG A 115 -13.32 -3.97 -3.60
CA ARG A 115 -11.93 -3.57 -3.29
C ARG A 115 -11.73 -2.07 -3.34
N MET A 116 -12.37 -1.37 -4.27
CA MET A 116 -12.29 0.08 -4.35
C MET A 116 -13.00 0.75 -3.18
N ASP A 117 -14.17 0.24 -2.81
CA ASP A 117 -14.97 0.77 -1.69
C ASP A 117 -14.32 0.52 -0.32
N ALA A 118 -13.45 -0.49 -0.24
CA ALA A 118 -12.67 -0.79 0.97
C ALA A 118 -11.47 0.14 1.18
N GLN A 119 -11.10 0.95 0.19
CA GLN A 119 -10.01 1.92 0.29
C GLN A 119 -10.50 3.25 0.86
N LEU A 120 -9.58 4.01 1.43
CA LEU A 120 -9.83 5.41 1.80
C LEU A 120 -10.22 6.23 0.56
N PRO A 121 -11.05 7.27 0.70
CA PRO A 121 -11.46 8.12 -0.42
C PRO A 121 -10.26 8.90 -0.99
N GLU A 122 -10.29 9.21 -2.30
CA GLU A 122 -9.21 9.95 -2.97
C GLU A 122 -8.89 11.28 -2.27
N GLN A 123 -9.92 11.97 -1.78
CA GLN A 123 -9.75 13.23 -1.05
C GLN A 123 -8.85 13.08 0.17
N PHE A 124 -8.96 11.96 0.91
CA PHE A 124 -8.09 11.67 2.04
C PHE A 124 -6.61 11.64 1.63
N PHE A 125 -6.29 10.95 0.54
CA PHE A 125 -4.91 10.87 0.05
C PHE A 125 -4.39 12.24 -0.40
N VAL A 126 -5.24 13.06 -1.02
CA VAL A 126 -4.86 14.42 -1.44
C VAL A 126 -4.54 15.31 -0.23
N GLU A 127 -5.28 15.17 0.85
CA GLU A 127 -5.12 15.98 2.07
C GLU A 127 -3.94 15.54 2.95
N HIS A 128 -3.57 14.25 2.88
CA HIS A 128 -2.57 13.65 3.78
C HIS A 128 -1.25 13.30 3.08
N SER A 129 -1.03 13.76 1.85
CA SER A 129 0.20 13.53 1.11
C SER A 129 0.89 14.82 0.72
N ASP A 130 2.22 14.82 0.76
CA ASP A 130 3.04 15.98 0.37
C ASP A 130 3.05 16.16 -1.15
N PHE A 131 2.97 15.05 -1.90
CA PHE A 131 2.96 15.05 -3.37
C PHE A 131 1.91 14.09 -3.92
N ILE A 132 1.30 14.51 -5.04
CA ILE A 132 0.31 13.69 -5.76
C ILE A 132 0.78 13.44 -7.17
N ILE A 133 0.87 12.18 -7.57
CA ILE A 133 1.12 11.74 -8.94
C ILE A 133 -0.19 11.25 -9.54
N LYS A 134 -0.67 11.92 -10.60
CA LYS A 134 -1.90 11.53 -11.31
C LYS A 134 -1.57 10.57 -12.47
N ASN A 135 -1.82 9.28 -12.26
CA ASN A 135 -1.59 8.22 -13.24
C ASN A 135 -2.83 7.99 -14.13
N ASN A 136 -3.23 9.03 -14.87
CA ASN A 136 -4.41 9.01 -15.73
C ASN A 136 -4.12 8.76 -17.22
N LYS A 137 -2.85 8.63 -17.60
CA LYS A 137 -2.39 8.47 -18.98
C LYS A 137 -1.51 7.23 -19.12
N ASP A 138 -0.67 7.21 -20.13
CA ASP A 138 0.29 6.15 -20.42
C ASP A 138 1.55 6.19 -19.51
N CYS A 139 2.41 5.19 -19.66
CA CYS A 139 3.65 5.08 -18.90
C CYS A 139 4.61 6.25 -19.13
N ARG A 140 4.70 6.78 -20.34
CA ARG A 140 5.58 7.92 -20.64
C ARG A 140 5.18 9.18 -19.87
N ASN A 141 3.86 9.43 -19.81
CA ASN A 141 3.36 10.55 -19.03
C ASN A 141 3.62 10.34 -17.52
N LEU A 142 3.48 9.10 -17.04
CA LEU A 142 3.79 8.78 -15.65
C LEU A 142 5.26 9.03 -15.31
N GLU A 143 6.18 8.66 -16.20
CA GLU A 143 7.62 8.94 -16.05
C GLU A 143 7.89 10.44 -15.91
N VAL A 144 7.36 11.25 -16.82
CA VAL A 144 7.55 12.73 -16.78
C VAL A 144 7.03 13.33 -15.47
N VAL A 145 5.80 12.99 -15.07
CA VAL A 145 5.22 13.52 -13.82
C VAL A 145 5.99 13.03 -12.60
N SER A 146 6.51 11.80 -12.64
CA SER A 146 7.33 11.26 -11.55
C SER A 146 8.68 11.99 -11.45
N GLU A 147 9.32 12.30 -12.56
CA GLU A 147 10.56 13.08 -12.59
C GLU A 147 10.37 14.50 -12.02
N GLU A 148 9.25 15.16 -12.35
CA GLU A 148 8.90 16.47 -11.78
C GLU A 148 8.74 16.39 -10.25
N VAL A 149 8.08 15.36 -9.74
CA VAL A 149 7.92 15.16 -8.29
C VAL A 149 9.26 14.86 -7.62
N ILE A 150 10.09 14.01 -8.23
CA ILE A 150 11.43 13.70 -7.73
C ILE A 150 12.30 14.96 -7.66
N ALA A 151 12.22 15.84 -8.67
CA ALA A 151 12.95 17.12 -8.65
C ALA A 151 12.52 17.98 -7.45
N LYS A 152 11.23 18.12 -7.19
CA LYS A 152 10.69 18.86 -6.03
C LYS A 152 11.11 18.26 -4.70
N ILE A 153 11.14 16.93 -4.59
CA ILE A 153 11.61 16.23 -3.39
C ILE A 153 13.10 16.52 -3.16
N LYS A 154 13.93 16.49 -4.21
CA LYS A 154 15.34 16.83 -4.10
C LYS A 154 15.53 18.27 -3.62
N GLU A 155 14.79 19.23 -4.17
CA GLU A 155 14.83 20.62 -3.71
C GLU A 155 14.40 20.76 -2.25
N TYR A 156 13.32 20.09 -1.84
CA TYR A 156 12.86 20.07 -0.46
C TYR A 156 13.94 19.53 0.47
N TYR A 157 14.58 18.42 0.10
CA TYR A 157 15.62 17.78 0.90
C TYR A 157 16.86 18.67 1.04
N ILE A 158 17.32 19.27 -0.06
CA ILE A 158 18.47 20.22 -0.05
C ILE A 158 18.19 21.40 0.89
N ARG A 159 17.00 22.01 0.80
CA ARG A 159 16.61 23.13 1.67
C ARG A 159 16.54 22.74 3.13
N ARG A 160 15.95 21.58 3.44
CA ARG A 160 15.72 21.12 4.83
C ARG A 160 17.01 20.74 5.54
N TYR A 161 17.92 20.10 4.86
CA TYR A 161 19.13 19.54 5.45
C TYR A 161 20.40 20.32 5.09
N GLN A 162 20.29 21.44 4.39
CA GLN A 162 21.42 22.28 3.96
C GLN A 162 22.54 21.48 3.26
N VAL A 163 22.17 20.47 2.50
CA VAL A 163 23.12 19.66 1.74
C VAL A 163 23.57 20.48 0.54
N PRO A 164 24.89 20.74 0.34
CA PRO A 164 25.39 21.39 -0.86
C PRO A 164 24.98 20.61 -2.11
N SER A 165 24.57 21.33 -3.15
CA SER A 165 24.20 20.78 -4.46
C SER A 165 25.40 20.16 -5.19
#